data_850288febbb582d23a19b512448099e1
#
_entry.id   850288febbb582d23a19b512448099e1
#
_cell.length_a   1.000
_cell.length_b   1.000
_cell.length_c   1.000
_cell.angle_alpha   90.00
_cell.angle_beta   90.00
_cell.angle_gamma   90.00
#
_symmetry.space_group_name_H-M   'P 1'
#
loop_
_entity.id
_entity.type
_entity.pdbx_description
1 polymer ?
#
loop_
_entity_poly.entity_id
_entity_poly.type
_entity_poly.pdbx_seq_one_letter_code
_entity_poly.pdbx_strand_id
1 'polypeptide(L)'
;MEVVTENNFLRIKWGTSVFCDYHTLMTCTKQFEQEKSEELLNRILELLLYGPLLTNTVFDWLDDFKDAYSSHSIDLLKNLLEIEIQRNHQEMIIRLADIMFLHDPLNEEALAAKCTVLSAQGKKGIARNVYDRFCKEYRDSMGENYKIPFVSL
;
A
#
# COMPACT_ATOMS: atom_id res chain seq x y z
N MET A 1 22.57 -14.90 -12.11
CA MET A 1 22.92 -13.64 -11.44
C MET A 1 24.44 -13.56 -11.43
N GLU A 2 25.01 -12.50 -11.97
CA GLU A 2 26.46 -12.23 -11.99
C GLU A 2 26.69 -10.86 -11.31
N VAL A 3 27.62 -10.81 -10.38
CA VAL A 3 28.03 -9.56 -9.74
C VAL A 3 29.34 -9.10 -10.38
N VAL A 4 29.33 -7.94 -11.01
CA VAL A 4 30.49 -7.38 -11.71
C VAL A 4 30.90 -6.10 -11.01
N THR A 5 32.21 -5.92 -10.78
CA THR A 5 32.77 -4.69 -10.24
C THR A 5 33.19 -3.78 -11.40
N GLU A 6 32.53 -2.64 -11.55
CA GLU A 6 32.90 -1.63 -12.57
C GLU A 6 33.08 -0.27 -11.89
N ASN A 7 34.22 0.37 -12.04
CA ASN A 7 34.53 1.72 -11.52
C ASN A 7 34.19 1.91 -10.02
N ASN A 8 34.59 0.95 -9.18
CA ASN A 8 34.29 0.90 -7.74
C ASN A 8 32.78 0.75 -7.37
N PHE A 9 31.95 0.43 -8.33
CA PHE A 9 30.53 0.06 -8.08
C PHE A 9 30.31 -1.43 -8.30
N LEU A 10 29.48 -2.03 -7.46
CA LEU A 10 28.98 -3.38 -7.67
C LEU A 10 27.75 -3.29 -8.59
N ARG A 11 27.83 -3.91 -9.76
CA ARG A 11 26.69 -4.04 -10.68
C ARG A 11 26.22 -5.49 -10.68
N ILE A 12 24.92 -5.66 -10.42
CA ILE A 12 24.27 -6.96 -10.55
C ILE A 12 23.76 -7.09 -11.98
N LYS A 13 24.28 -8.07 -12.73
CA LYS A 13 23.70 -8.45 -14.02
C LYS A 13 22.70 -9.57 -13.79
N TRP A 14 21.45 -9.27 -14.07
CA TRP A 14 20.36 -10.22 -13.96
C TRP A 14 20.33 -11.13 -15.20
N GLY A 15 20.19 -12.45 -15.00
CA GLY A 15 19.86 -13.35 -16.09
C GLY A 15 18.36 -13.23 -16.42
N THR A 16 17.96 -13.72 -17.58
CA THR A 16 16.56 -13.68 -18.07
C THR A 16 15.56 -14.45 -17.21
N SER A 17 16.02 -15.23 -16.23
CA SER A 17 15.21 -16.05 -15.34
C SER A 17 15.00 -15.46 -13.95
N VAL A 18 15.46 -14.22 -13.71
CA VAL A 18 15.31 -13.59 -12.40
C VAL A 18 14.04 -12.75 -12.37
N PHE A 19 13.14 -13.12 -11.47
CA PHE A 19 11.96 -12.32 -11.13
C PHE A 19 12.33 -11.31 -10.04
N CYS A 20 11.95 -10.04 -10.23
CA CYS A 20 12.06 -8.98 -9.26
C CYS A 20 10.68 -8.32 -9.14
N ASP A 21 10.03 -8.50 -7.99
CA ASP A 21 8.70 -7.97 -7.67
C ASP A 21 8.64 -6.44 -7.79
N TYR A 22 9.65 -5.73 -7.25
CA TYR A 22 9.76 -4.28 -7.40
C TYR A 22 9.80 -3.84 -8.86
N HIS A 23 10.65 -4.44 -9.68
CA HIS A 23 10.76 -4.09 -11.10
C HIS A 23 9.46 -4.41 -11.85
N THR A 24 8.83 -5.53 -11.51
CA THR A 24 7.55 -5.95 -12.09
C THR A 24 6.45 -4.97 -11.69
N LEU A 25 6.38 -4.53 -10.43
CA LEU A 25 5.43 -3.52 -9.96
C LEU A 25 5.58 -2.22 -10.76
N MET A 26 6.81 -1.68 -10.86
CA MET A 26 7.06 -0.44 -11.60
C MET A 26 6.68 -0.55 -13.08
N THR A 27 6.91 -1.71 -13.69
CA THR A 27 6.55 -1.95 -15.10
C THR A 27 5.04 -2.05 -15.27
N CYS A 28 4.35 -2.84 -14.44
CA CYS A 28 2.90 -2.96 -14.46
C CYS A 28 2.19 -1.62 -14.20
N THR A 29 2.71 -0.80 -13.28
CA THR A 29 2.14 0.52 -12.99
C THR A 29 2.22 1.44 -14.21
N LYS A 30 3.36 1.50 -14.87
CA LYS A 30 3.52 2.30 -16.11
C LYS A 30 2.61 1.82 -17.23
N GLN A 31 2.45 0.52 -17.40
CA GLN A 31 1.53 -0.05 -18.39
C GLN A 31 0.08 0.26 -18.02
N PHE A 32 -0.28 0.14 -16.73
CA PHE A 32 -1.62 0.42 -16.25
C PHE A 32 -2.04 1.89 -16.46
N GLU A 33 -1.12 2.85 -16.39
CA GLU A 33 -1.40 4.25 -16.72
C GLU A 33 -1.92 4.43 -18.16
N GLN A 34 -1.46 3.57 -19.08
CA GLN A 34 -1.80 3.63 -20.50
C GLN A 34 -3.04 2.78 -20.84
N GLU A 35 -3.09 1.55 -20.34
CA GLU A 35 -4.06 0.55 -20.80
C GLU A 35 -5.27 0.40 -19.86
N LYS A 36 -5.13 0.76 -18.55
CA LYS A 36 -6.20 0.63 -17.53
C LYS A 36 -6.85 -0.76 -17.47
N SER A 37 -6.07 -1.81 -17.75
CA SER A 37 -6.57 -3.17 -17.82
C SER A 37 -6.81 -3.74 -16.41
N GLU A 38 -7.89 -4.51 -16.23
CA GLU A 38 -8.21 -5.19 -14.97
C GLU A 38 -7.15 -6.23 -14.59
N GLU A 39 -6.55 -6.90 -15.58
CA GLU A 39 -5.49 -7.87 -15.36
C GLU A 39 -4.24 -7.20 -14.77
N LEU A 40 -3.83 -6.06 -15.31
CA LEU A 40 -2.72 -5.27 -14.76
C LEU A 40 -3.02 -4.77 -13.35
N LEU A 41 -4.25 -4.29 -13.11
CA LEU A 41 -4.67 -3.87 -11.78
C LEU A 41 -4.56 -5.01 -10.77
N ASN A 42 -5.10 -6.19 -11.08
CA ASN A 42 -5.01 -7.34 -10.20
C ASN A 42 -3.54 -7.74 -9.94
N ARG A 43 -2.70 -7.70 -10.97
CA ARG A 43 -1.27 -7.99 -10.81
C ARG A 43 -0.55 -7.00 -9.92
N ILE A 44 -0.85 -5.71 -10.04
CA ILE A 44 -0.33 -4.65 -9.16
C ILE A 44 -0.76 -4.91 -7.71
N LEU A 45 -2.05 -5.18 -7.48
CA LEU A 45 -2.55 -5.42 -6.13
C LEU A 45 -1.97 -6.69 -5.49
N GLU A 46 -1.74 -7.75 -6.27
CA GLU A 46 -1.03 -8.96 -5.80
C GLU A 46 0.39 -8.64 -5.33
N LEU A 47 1.12 -7.79 -6.08
CA LEU A 47 2.48 -7.40 -5.70
C LEU A 47 2.48 -6.51 -4.45
N LEU A 48 1.55 -5.58 -4.34
CA LEU A 48 1.42 -4.70 -3.17
C LEU A 48 1.00 -5.44 -1.89
N LEU A 49 0.37 -6.62 -2.00
CA LEU A 49 0.05 -7.47 -0.85
C LEU A 49 1.28 -8.01 -0.13
N TYR A 50 2.47 -8.00 -0.74
CA TYR A 50 3.72 -8.33 -0.04
C TYR A 50 4.12 -7.28 1.01
N GLY A 51 3.49 -6.10 0.98
CA GLY A 51 3.72 -5.01 1.94
C GLY A 51 5.01 -4.22 1.66
N PRO A 52 5.55 -3.52 2.69
CA PRO A 52 6.72 -2.68 2.55
C PRO A 52 7.97 -3.46 2.14
N LEU A 53 8.83 -2.78 1.38
CA LEU A 53 10.05 -3.37 0.84
C LEU A 53 11.05 -3.71 1.94
N LEU A 54 11.60 -4.95 1.93
CA LEU A 54 12.75 -5.35 2.77
C LEU A 54 12.58 -5.05 4.27
N THR A 55 11.41 -5.36 4.84
CA THR A 55 11.03 -5.04 6.24
C THR A 55 12.03 -5.55 7.28
N ASN A 56 12.69 -6.69 7.03
CA ASN A 56 13.64 -7.31 7.95
C ASN A 56 15.10 -6.93 7.71
N THR A 57 15.37 -5.95 6.83
CA THR A 57 16.72 -5.55 6.44
C THR A 57 16.99 -4.14 6.95
N VAL A 58 18.03 -3.96 7.75
CA VAL A 58 18.39 -2.67 8.34
C VAL A 58 19.74 -2.24 7.78
N PHE A 59 19.71 -1.34 6.80
CA PHE A 59 20.89 -0.66 6.28
C PHE A 59 20.49 0.78 5.96
N ASP A 60 21.20 1.76 6.51
CA ASP A 60 20.89 3.19 6.39
C ASP A 60 20.73 3.64 4.92
N TRP A 61 21.51 3.08 4.00
CA TRP A 61 21.43 3.40 2.56
C TRP A 61 20.17 2.86 1.87
N LEU A 62 19.39 1.97 2.52
CA LEU A 62 18.14 1.44 2.00
C LEU A 62 16.92 2.27 2.42
N ASP A 63 17.04 3.10 3.43
CA ASP A 63 15.87 3.77 4.04
C ASP A 63 15.21 4.71 3.03
N ASP A 64 15.98 5.55 2.33
CA ASP A 64 15.44 6.41 1.26
C ASP A 64 14.71 5.61 0.17
N PHE A 65 15.21 4.39 -0.14
CA PHE A 65 14.62 3.54 -1.16
C PHE A 65 13.32 2.88 -0.68
N LYS A 66 13.27 2.46 0.59
CA LYS A 66 12.06 1.92 1.22
C LYS A 66 10.98 2.99 1.33
N ASP A 67 11.34 4.19 1.73
CA ASP A 67 10.43 5.32 1.86
C ASP A 67 9.86 5.73 0.50
N ALA A 68 10.71 5.80 -0.53
CA ALA A 68 10.28 6.06 -1.90
C ALA A 68 9.31 4.99 -2.42
N TYR A 69 9.58 3.70 -2.13
CA TYR A 69 8.70 2.60 -2.49
C TYR A 69 7.34 2.69 -1.79
N SER A 70 7.34 2.91 -0.47
CA SER A 70 6.11 3.02 0.32
C SER A 70 5.28 4.23 -0.10
N SER A 71 5.92 5.39 -0.30
CA SER A 71 5.26 6.60 -0.79
C SER A 71 4.60 6.38 -2.14
N HIS A 72 5.35 5.82 -3.11
CA HIS A 72 4.82 5.52 -4.45
C HIS A 72 3.65 4.52 -4.39
N SER A 73 3.74 3.49 -3.54
CA SER A 73 2.69 2.50 -3.36
C SER A 73 1.41 3.13 -2.78
N ILE A 74 1.55 3.99 -1.78
CA ILE A 74 0.42 4.71 -1.17
C ILE A 74 -0.22 5.66 -2.16
N ASP A 75 0.56 6.44 -2.93
CA ASP A 75 0.02 7.38 -3.92
C ASP A 75 -0.78 6.64 -5.01
N LEU A 76 -0.29 5.50 -5.47
CA LEU A 76 -1.00 4.66 -6.43
C LEU A 76 -2.32 4.13 -5.84
N LEU A 77 -2.27 3.61 -4.62
CA LEU A 77 -3.45 3.06 -3.93
C LEU A 77 -4.50 4.14 -3.65
N LYS A 78 -4.10 5.36 -3.29
CA LYS A 78 -5.00 6.51 -3.11
C LYS A 78 -5.73 6.85 -4.41
N ASN A 79 -5.01 6.97 -5.51
CA ASN A 79 -5.61 7.24 -6.82
C ASN A 79 -6.64 6.16 -7.21
N LEU A 80 -6.33 4.89 -6.96
CA LEU A 80 -7.25 3.78 -7.20
C LEU A 80 -8.47 3.84 -6.26
N LEU A 81 -8.25 4.15 -4.99
CA LEU A 81 -9.30 4.28 -3.98
C LEU A 81 -10.31 5.36 -4.36
N GLU A 82 -9.86 6.53 -4.79
CA GLU A 82 -10.73 7.61 -5.27
C GLU A 82 -11.61 7.18 -6.44
N ILE A 83 -11.03 6.45 -7.41
CA ILE A 83 -11.77 5.92 -8.57
C ILE A 83 -12.84 4.94 -8.11
N GLU A 84 -12.52 4.02 -7.21
CA GLU A 84 -13.45 3.00 -6.74
C GLU A 84 -14.53 3.55 -5.80
N ILE A 85 -14.24 4.63 -5.06
CA ILE A 85 -15.24 5.39 -4.30
C ILE A 85 -16.26 6.03 -5.26
N GLN A 86 -15.81 6.68 -6.36
CA GLN A 86 -16.71 7.26 -7.37
C GLN A 86 -17.59 6.21 -8.05
N ARG A 87 -17.07 4.99 -8.23
CA ARG A 87 -17.81 3.83 -8.78
C ARG A 87 -18.71 3.15 -7.76
N ASN A 88 -18.62 3.52 -6.48
CA ASN A 88 -19.28 2.84 -5.37
C ASN A 88 -18.99 1.33 -5.30
N HIS A 89 -17.76 0.93 -5.65
CA HIS A 89 -17.34 -0.47 -5.68
C HIS A 89 -16.82 -0.91 -4.30
N GLN A 90 -17.76 -1.19 -3.40
CA GLN A 90 -17.51 -1.39 -1.97
C GLN A 90 -16.47 -2.48 -1.65
N GLU A 91 -16.47 -3.58 -2.38
CA GLU A 91 -15.53 -4.68 -2.14
C GLU A 91 -14.09 -4.26 -2.46
N MET A 92 -13.89 -3.57 -3.59
CA MET A 92 -12.58 -3.06 -3.98
C MET A 92 -12.09 -1.96 -3.03
N ILE A 93 -12.97 -1.07 -2.55
CA ILE A 93 -12.62 -0.06 -1.55
C ILE A 93 -12.05 -0.71 -0.29
N ILE A 94 -12.69 -1.75 0.24
CA ILE A 94 -12.20 -2.48 1.42
C ILE A 94 -10.84 -3.12 1.13
N ARG A 95 -10.68 -3.77 -0.04
CA ARG A 95 -9.43 -4.41 -0.44
C ARG A 95 -8.29 -3.41 -0.56
N LEU A 96 -8.52 -2.26 -1.19
CA LEU A 96 -7.52 -1.19 -1.33
C LEU A 96 -7.12 -0.63 0.04
N ALA A 97 -8.10 -0.34 0.92
CA ALA A 97 -7.82 0.12 2.27
C ALA A 97 -7.00 -0.89 3.10
N ASP A 98 -7.26 -2.20 2.93
CA ASP A 98 -6.47 -3.24 3.60
C ASP A 98 -5.02 -3.26 3.11
N ILE A 99 -4.79 -3.11 1.80
CA ILE A 99 -3.44 -3.03 1.24
C ILE A 99 -2.75 -1.74 1.71
N MET A 100 -3.45 -0.60 1.74
CA MET A 100 -2.90 0.66 2.25
C MET A 100 -2.40 0.51 3.70
N PHE A 101 -3.14 -0.16 4.57
CA PHE A 101 -2.72 -0.43 5.94
C PHE A 101 -1.49 -1.33 6.06
N LEU A 102 -1.16 -2.15 5.06
CA LEU A 102 0.09 -2.90 5.04
C LEU A 102 1.30 -1.98 4.82
N HIS A 103 1.14 -0.93 4.00
CA HIS A 103 2.20 0.02 3.67
C HIS A 103 2.29 1.20 4.63
N ASP A 104 1.16 1.62 5.17
CA ASP A 104 1.01 2.71 6.12
C ASP A 104 -0.11 2.40 7.11
N PRO A 105 0.21 1.80 8.28
CA PRO A 105 -0.78 1.46 9.29
C PRO A 105 -1.56 2.65 9.85
N LEU A 106 -1.04 3.87 9.70
CA LEU A 106 -1.67 5.11 10.17
C LEU A 106 -2.37 5.90 9.06
N ASN A 107 -2.69 5.27 7.95
CA ASN A 107 -3.37 5.91 6.82
C ASN A 107 -4.82 6.26 7.14
N GLU A 108 -5.09 7.56 7.30
CA GLU A 108 -6.41 8.07 7.68
C GLU A 108 -7.46 7.91 6.56
N GLU A 109 -7.05 8.00 5.30
CA GLU A 109 -7.95 7.82 4.16
C GLU A 109 -8.43 6.37 4.05
N ALA A 110 -7.53 5.40 4.28
CA ALA A 110 -7.88 3.99 4.35
C ALA A 110 -8.85 3.72 5.50
N LEU A 111 -8.63 4.35 6.67
CA LEU A 111 -9.55 4.25 7.81
C LEU A 111 -10.94 4.76 7.46
N ALA A 112 -11.03 5.98 6.94
CA ALA A 112 -12.30 6.61 6.60
C ALA A 112 -13.05 5.80 5.56
N ALA A 113 -12.40 5.42 4.45
CA ALA A 113 -13.00 4.65 3.37
C ALA A 113 -13.54 3.30 3.87
N LYS A 114 -12.74 2.56 4.63
CA LYS A 114 -13.14 1.24 5.15
C LYS A 114 -14.26 1.32 6.16
N CYS A 115 -14.19 2.25 7.12
CA CYS A 115 -15.23 2.44 8.12
C CYS A 115 -16.56 2.88 7.50
N THR A 116 -16.53 3.79 6.52
CA THR A 116 -17.71 4.25 5.79
C THR A 116 -18.42 3.08 5.08
N VAL A 117 -17.66 2.29 4.30
CA VAL A 117 -18.22 1.16 3.55
C VAL A 117 -18.80 0.10 4.50
N LEU A 118 -18.05 -0.29 5.54
CA LEU A 118 -18.52 -1.27 6.51
C LEU A 118 -19.80 -0.79 7.25
N SER A 119 -19.85 0.50 7.57
CA SER A 119 -21.03 1.10 8.21
C SER A 119 -22.23 1.10 7.28
N ALA A 120 -22.07 1.43 6.00
CA ALA A 120 -23.09 1.37 4.96
C ALA A 120 -23.62 -0.06 4.73
N GLN A 121 -22.75 -1.08 4.87
CA GLN A 121 -23.15 -2.50 4.84
C GLN A 121 -23.84 -2.98 6.13
N GLY A 122 -24.07 -2.12 7.11
CA GLY A 122 -24.64 -2.50 8.41
C GLY A 122 -23.65 -3.19 9.35
N LYS A 123 -22.38 -3.33 8.97
CA LYS A 123 -21.31 -3.99 9.74
C LYS A 123 -20.64 -3.05 10.75
N LYS A 124 -21.45 -2.25 11.47
CA LYS A 124 -20.96 -1.20 12.38
C LYS A 124 -20.01 -1.71 13.48
N GLY A 125 -20.24 -2.94 13.98
CA GLY A 125 -19.32 -3.54 14.96
C GLY A 125 -17.94 -3.82 14.40
N ILE A 126 -17.84 -4.26 13.12
CA ILE A 126 -16.56 -4.49 12.44
C ILE A 126 -15.88 -3.14 12.17
N ALA A 127 -16.62 -2.15 11.68
CA ALA A 127 -16.09 -0.80 11.48
C ALA A 127 -15.52 -0.22 12.78
N ARG A 128 -16.22 -0.39 13.90
CA ARG A 128 -15.74 0.05 15.22
C ARG A 128 -14.45 -0.64 15.63
N ASN A 129 -14.33 -1.95 15.41
CA ASN A 129 -13.09 -2.69 15.72
C ASN A 129 -11.90 -2.20 14.86
N VAL A 130 -12.13 -1.86 13.59
CA VAL A 130 -11.09 -1.28 12.71
C VAL A 130 -10.63 0.06 13.27
N TYR A 131 -11.56 0.93 13.62
CA TYR A 131 -11.28 2.23 14.21
C TYR A 131 -10.52 2.14 15.54
N ASP A 132 -10.97 1.28 16.46
CA ASP A 132 -10.35 1.14 17.79
C ASP A 132 -8.91 0.59 17.68
N ARG A 133 -8.66 -0.33 16.72
CA ARG A 133 -7.30 -0.81 16.40
C ARG A 133 -6.43 0.31 15.87
N PHE A 134 -6.93 1.10 14.93
CA PHE A 134 -6.22 2.27 14.39
C PHE A 134 -5.87 3.28 15.49
N CYS A 135 -6.83 3.63 16.35
CA CYS A 135 -6.59 4.56 17.47
C CYS A 135 -5.53 4.06 18.43
N LYS A 136 -5.45 2.74 18.67
CA LYS A 136 -4.40 2.14 19.49
C LYS A 136 -3.04 2.29 18.81
N GLU A 137 -2.94 1.90 17.54
CA GLU A 137 -1.69 2.00 16.74
C GLU A 137 -1.21 3.45 16.65
N TYR A 138 -2.13 4.39 16.40
CA TYR A 138 -1.85 5.83 16.36
C TYR A 138 -1.25 6.32 17.67
N ARG A 139 -1.87 5.98 18.80
CA ARG A 139 -1.38 6.37 20.12
C ARG A 139 0.00 5.75 20.42
N ASP A 140 0.19 4.47 20.08
CA ASP A 140 1.44 3.75 20.34
C ASP A 140 2.60 4.34 19.50
N SER A 141 2.32 4.81 18.29
CA SER A 141 3.31 5.38 17.35
C SER A 141 3.54 6.88 17.55
N MET A 142 2.47 7.67 17.75
CA MET A 142 2.54 9.14 17.80
C MET A 142 2.59 9.70 19.24
N GLY A 143 2.31 8.86 20.26
CA GLY A 143 2.28 9.30 21.67
C GLY A 143 1.06 10.14 22.04
N GLU A 144 0.11 10.34 21.13
CA GLU A 144 -1.14 11.09 21.37
C GLU A 144 -2.37 10.34 20.85
N ASN A 145 -3.57 10.75 21.34
CA ASN A 145 -4.80 10.13 20.89
C ASN A 145 -5.24 10.68 19.53
N TYR A 146 -5.76 9.78 18.67
CA TYR A 146 -6.38 10.19 17.40
C TYR A 146 -7.60 11.08 17.65
N LYS A 147 -7.69 12.20 16.90
CA LYS A 147 -8.64 13.29 17.21
C LYS A 147 -10.00 13.17 16.53
N ILE A 148 -10.08 12.47 15.40
CA ILE A 148 -11.34 12.35 14.63
C ILE A 148 -12.19 11.24 15.26
N PRO A 149 -13.40 11.51 15.77
CA PRO A 149 -14.23 10.49 16.39
C PRO A 149 -14.87 9.57 15.34
N PHE A 150 -15.14 8.33 15.73
CA PHE A 150 -15.74 7.31 14.86
C PHE A 150 -17.03 7.77 14.17
N VAL A 151 -17.84 8.58 14.85
CA VAL A 151 -19.13 9.08 14.30
C VAL A 151 -18.94 10.09 13.15
N SER A 152 -17.75 10.57 12.92
CA SER A 152 -17.41 11.54 11.87
C SER A 152 -16.78 10.88 10.64
N LEU A 153 -16.57 9.57 10.67
CA LEU A 153 -16.13 8.73 9.55
C LEU A 153 -17.36 8.11 8.85
#